data_af3acbe0cf884345ac156cfdba85300c
#
_entry.id   af3acbe0cf884345ac156cfdba85300c
#
_cell.length_a   1.000
_cell.length_b   1.000
_cell.length_c   1.000
_cell.angle_alpha   90.00
_cell.angle_beta   90.00
_cell.angle_gamma   90.00
#
_symmetry.space_group_name_H-M   'P 1'
#
loop_
_entity.id
_entity.type
_entity.pdbx_description
1 polymer ?
#
loop_
_entity_poly.entity_id
_entity_poly.type
_entity_poly.pdbx_seq_one_letter_code
_entity_poly.pdbx_strand_id
1 'polypeptide(L)'
;MDAKSFDKSKLPSRHVTEGPNRAPHRSYYYAMGLTEEQIHQPFVGVATCWNEAAPCNIALMRQAQAVKQGVLEEHGTPREFCTITVTDGIAMGHQGMKSSL
;
A
#
# COMPACT_ATOMS: atom_id res chain seq x y z
N MET A 1 -9.02 25.47 4.86
CA MET A 1 -9.95 24.46 5.20
C MET A 1 -9.37 23.11 4.87
N ASP A 2 -9.64 22.23 5.68
CA ASP A 2 -9.11 20.94 5.47
C ASP A 2 -10.13 20.02 4.81
N ALA A 3 -10.56 20.45 3.64
CA ALA A 3 -11.52 19.70 2.85
C ALA A 3 -11.02 18.32 2.47
N LYS A 4 -9.71 18.12 2.57
CA LYS A 4 -9.10 16.87 2.17
C LYS A 4 -8.86 15.92 3.34
N SER A 5 -9.23 16.36 4.55
CA SER A 5 -9.14 15.50 5.70
C SER A 5 -10.32 14.54 5.71
N PHE A 6 -10.05 13.26 5.68
CA PHE A 6 -11.07 12.24 5.68
C PHE A 6 -11.36 11.76 7.09
N ASP A 7 -12.61 11.48 7.37
CA ASP A 7 -13.01 10.92 8.66
C ASP A 7 -12.71 9.41 8.68
N LYS A 8 -11.59 9.07 9.30
CA LYS A 8 -11.16 7.69 9.41
C LYS A 8 -12.14 6.80 10.18
N SER A 9 -12.97 7.40 11.04
CA SER A 9 -13.95 6.64 11.80
C SER A 9 -14.98 5.93 10.93
N LYS A 10 -15.10 6.34 9.67
CA LYS A 10 -16.01 5.73 8.70
C LYS A 10 -15.30 4.80 7.72
N LEU A 11 -13.99 4.61 7.86
CA LEU A 11 -13.19 3.85 6.93
C LEU A 11 -12.63 2.58 7.58
N PRO A 12 -12.41 1.51 6.79
CA PRO A 12 -12.00 0.22 7.36
C PRO A 12 -10.71 0.23 8.16
N SER A 13 -9.76 1.10 7.80
CA SER A 13 -8.46 1.11 8.48
C SER A 13 -8.56 1.53 9.95
N ARG A 14 -9.69 2.06 10.39
CA ARG A 14 -9.91 2.35 11.81
C ARG A 14 -9.77 1.09 12.68
N HIS A 15 -10.08 -0.07 12.12
CA HIS A 15 -10.07 -1.32 12.87
C HIS A 15 -8.69 -1.70 13.40
N VAL A 16 -7.62 -1.18 12.80
CA VAL A 16 -6.25 -1.51 13.21
C VAL A 16 -5.56 -0.41 13.98
N THR A 17 -6.10 0.81 14.00
CA THR A 17 -5.42 1.95 14.62
C THR A 17 -6.22 2.66 15.69
N GLU A 18 -7.55 2.58 15.67
CA GLU A 18 -8.37 3.42 16.52
C GLU A 18 -8.91 2.69 17.74
N GLY A 19 -9.08 3.45 18.83
CA GLY A 19 -9.62 2.95 20.08
C GLY A 19 -8.56 2.47 21.06
N PRO A 20 -8.93 2.37 22.35
CA PRO A 20 -7.97 1.98 23.40
C PRO A 20 -7.45 0.56 23.23
N ASN A 21 -8.24 -0.35 22.65
CA ASN A 21 -7.82 -1.73 22.42
C ASN A 21 -6.75 -1.86 21.33
N ARG A 22 -6.51 -0.79 20.59
CA ARG A 22 -5.51 -0.79 19.50
C ARG A 22 -4.20 -0.10 19.88
N ALA A 23 -4.01 0.19 21.17
CA ALA A 23 -2.75 0.78 21.63
C ALA A 23 -1.52 -0.09 21.25
N PRO A 24 -1.53 -1.42 21.41
CA PRO A 24 -0.41 -2.23 20.94
C PRO A 24 -0.17 -2.11 19.43
N HIS A 25 -1.24 -2.05 18.66
CA HIS A 25 -1.13 -1.90 17.20
C HIS A 25 -0.47 -0.57 16.84
N ARG A 26 -0.88 0.51 17.49
CA ARG A 26 -0.28 1.82 17.26
C ARG A 26 1.21 1.83 17.59
N SER A 27 1.61 1.11 18.63
CA SER A 27 3.04 1.06 18.98
C SER A 27 3.87 0.42 17.88
N TYR A 28 3.35 -0.58 17.18
CA TYR A 28 4.02 -1.16 16.03
C TYR A 28 4.17 -0.14 14.89
N TYR A 29 3.13 0.63 14.63
CA TYR A 29 3.19 1.64 13.58
C TYR A 29 4.16 2.77 13.92
N TYR A 30 4.24 3.18 15.19
CA TYR A 30 5.26 4.13 15.62
C TYR A 30 6.66 3.55 15.40
N ALA A 31 6.86 2.29 15.73
CA ALA A 31 8.14 1.62 15.52
C ALA A 31 8.55 1.56 14.05
N MET A 32 7.57 1.54 13.13
CA MET A 32 7.82 1.57 11.69
C MET A 32 8.07 3.00 11.16
N GLY A 33 8.04 4.00 12.01
CA GLY A 33 8.36 5.36 11.63
C GLY A 33 7.17 6.25 11.29
N LEU A 34 5.95 5.79 11.49
CA LEU A 34 4.78 6.64 11.27
C LEU A 34 4.62 7.65 12.39
N THR A 35 4.19 8.86 12.03
CA THR A 35 3.85 9.89 13.01
C THR A 35 2.44 9.65 13.56
N GLU A 36 2.12 10.32 14.65
CA GLU A 36 0.77 10.26 15.21
C GLU A 36 -0.27 10.69 14.19
N GLU A 37 0.00 11.75 13.44
CA GLU A 37 -0.91 12.21 12.40
C GLU A 37 -1.12 11.14 11.33
N GLN A 38 -0.06 10.51 10.88
CA GLN A 38 -0.15 9.47 9.85
C GLN A 38 -0.93 8.25 10.30
N ILE A 39 -0.79 7.87 11.57
CA ILE A 39 -1.50 6.71 12.11
C ILE A 39 -3.01 6.95 12.11
N HIS A 40 -3.44 8.19 12.39
CA HIS A 40 -4.85 8.52 12.45
C HIS A 40 -5.44 8.97 11.12
N GLN A 41 -4.63 9.02 10.06
CA GLN A 41 -5.12 9.21 8.69
C GLN A 41 -5.59 7.86 8.11
N PRO A 42 -6.47 7.88 7.11
CA PRO A 42 -6.85 6.64 6.44
C PRO A 42 -5.65 5.93 5.83
N PHE A 43 -5.55 4.64 6.03
CA PHE A 43 -4.55 3.83 5.37
C PHE A 43 -5.04 3.47 3.97
N VAL A 44 -4.18 3.67 2.99
CA VAL A 44 -4.46 3.35 1.60
C VAL A 44 -3.48 2.26 1.16
N GLY A 45 -4.00 1.09 0.86
CA GLY A 45 -3.18 0.00 0.38
C GLY A 45 -2.70 0.26 -1.03
N VAL A 46 -1.39 0.15 -1.24
CA VAL A 46 -0.78 0.27 -2.56
C VAL A 46 -0.20 -1.09 -2.92
N ALA A 47 -0.97 -1.84 -3.68
CA ALA A 47 -0.57 -3.19 -4.09
C ALA A 47 0.31 -3.11 -5.32
N THR A 48 1.49 -3.71 -5.25
CA THR A 48 2.39 -3.79 -6.39
C THR A 48 2.79 -5.24 -6.61
N CYS A 49 3.27 -5.53 -7.81
CA CYS A 49 3.88 -6.81 -8.10
C CYS A 49 5.31 -6.60 -8.63
N TRP A 50 6.01 -5.62 -8.05
CA TRP A 50 7.40 -5.36 -8.42
C TRP A 50 8.24 -6.60 -8.18
N ASN A 51 9.11 -6.88 -9.16
CA ASN A 51 10.05 -7.97 -9.09
C ASN A 51 11.14 -7.72 -10.12
N GLU A 52 12.39 -7.76 -9.69
CA GLU A 52 13.49 -7.52 -10.61
C GLU A 52 13.72 -8.67 -11.60
N ALA A 53 13.19 -9.85 -11.31
CA ALA A 53 13.30 -11.01 -12.20
C ALA A 53 12.27 -10.98 -13.33
N ALA A 54 11.29 -10.08 -13.28
CA ALA A 54 10.26 -9.97 -14.30
C ALA A 54 10.41 -8.64 -15.05
N PRO A 55 10.73 -8.65 -16.35
CA PRO A 55 11.04 -7.41 -17.07
C PRO A 55 9.88 -6.44 -17.13
N CYS A 56 8.66 -6.93 -17.16
CA CYS A 56 7.47 -6.07 -17.22
C CYS A 56 7.18 -5.37 -15.89
N ASN A 57 7.82 -5.79 -14.80
CA ASN A 57 7.52 -5.32 -13.46
C ASN A 57 8.60 -4.42 -12.86
N ILE A 58 9.72 -4.24 -13.56
CA ILE A 58 10.86 -3.47 -13.04
C ILE A 58 10.49 -2.02 -12.77
N ALA A 59 9.68 -1.42 -13.63
CA ALA A 59 9.29 -0.01 -13.49
C ALA A 59 8.30 0.24 -12.35
N LEU A 60 7.73 -0.80 -11.75
CA LEU A 60 6.69 -0.64 -10.72
C LEU A 60 7.19 0.08 -9.47
N MET A 61 8.48 -0.01 -9.16
CA MET A 61 9.03 0.70 -8.00
C MET A 61 8.80 2.21 -8.13
N ARG A 62 9.08 2.78 -9.30
CA ARG A 62 8.88 4.21 -9.54
C ARG A 62 7.41 4.58 -9.55
N GLN A 63 6.59 3.72 -10.15
CA GLN A 63 5.16 3.93 -10.21
C GLN A 63 4.56 3.91 -8.80
N ALA A 64 4.99 2.97 -7.96
CA ALA A 64 4.54 2.91 -6.57
C ALA A 64 4.91 4.16 -5.79
N GLN A 65 6.12 4.71 -6.01
CA GLN A 65 6.53 5.94 -5.36
C GLN A 65 5.62 7.10 -5.75
N ALA A 66 5.27 7.21 -7.03
CA ALA A 66 4.36 8.25 -7.50
C ALA A 66 2.96 8.11 -6.89
N VAL A 67 2.45 6.89 -6.81
CA VAL A 67 1.15 6.63 -6.20
C VAL A 67 1.17 6.99 -4.71
N LYS A 68 2.22 6.60 -3.99
CA LYS A 68 2.35 6.91 -2.58
C LYS A 68 2.41 8.42 -2.35
N GLN A 69 3.11 9.14 -3.23
CA GLN A 69 3.17 10.60 -3.13
C GLN A 69 1.79 11.23 -3.29
N GLY A 70 0.99 10.73 -4.23
CA GLY A 70 -0.37 11.20 -4.42
C GLY A 70 -1.26 10.94 -3.20
N VAL A 71 -1.11 9.77 -2.57
CA VAL A 71 -1.85 9.44 -1.36
C VAL A 71 -1.48 10.38 -0.22
N LEU A 72 -0.18 10.68 -0.05
CA LEU A 72 0.28 11.61 0.97
C LEU A 72 -0.27 13.02 0.76
N GLU A 73 -0.33 13.48 -0.48
CA GLU A 73 -0.85 14.80 -0.82
C GLU A 73 -2.34 14.94 -0.47
N GLU A 74 -3.07 13.84 -0.46
CA GLU A 74 -4.50 13.83 -0.15
C GLU A 74 -4.77 13.38 1.30
N HIS A 75 -3.77 13.47 2.18
CA HIS A 75 -3.89 13.18 3.62
C HIS A 75 -4.24 11.72 3.94
N GLY A 76 -3.82 10.80 3.09
CA GLY A 76 -3.84 9.38 3.38
C GLY A 76 -2.47 8.89 3.82
N THR A 77 -2.42 7.73 4.43
CA THR A 77 -1.18 7.07 4.79
C THR A 77 -1.00 5.85 3.90
N PRO A 78 -0.07 5.92 2.92
CA PRO A 78 0.09 4.80 1.99
C PRO A 78 0.82 3.65 2.67
N ARG A 79 0.34 2.42 2.42
CA ARG A 79 1.02 1.21 2.86
C ARG A 79 1.20 0.32 1.64
N GLU A 80 2.43 0.22 1.18
CA GLU A 80 2.77 -0.59 0.01
C GLU A 80 2.98 -2.04 0.42
N PHE A 81 2.49 -2.95 -0.41
CA PHE A 81 2.76 -4.37 -0.24
C PHE A 81 2.85 -5.03 -1.62
N CYS A 82 3.61 -6.12 -1.67
CA CYS A 82 3.82 -6.84 -2.92
C CYS A 82 2.87 -8.02 -3.02
N THR A 83 2.31 -8.20 -4.21
CA THR A 83 1.49 -9.36 -4.55
C THR A 83 2.33 -10.32 -5.40
N ILE A 84 1.74 -11.45 -5.78
CA ILE A 84 2.44 -12.39 -6.64
C ILE A 84 2.70 -11.76 -8.01
N THR A 85 3.84 -12.10 -8.59
CA THR A 85 4.24 -11.60 -9.90
C THR A 85 3.97 -12.66 -10.96
N VAL A 86 3.23 -12.28 -12.00
CA VAL A 86 3.02 -13.10 -13.18
C VAL A 86 3.45 -12.28 -14.39
N THR A 87 4.29 -12.84 -15.24
CA THR A 87 4.77 -12.13 -16.40
C THR A 87 4.61 -12.97 -17.67
N ASP A 88 3.88 -12.44 -18.64
CA ASP A 88 3.66 -13.10 -19.92
C ASP A 88 4.97 -13.34 -20.67
N GLY A 89 5.89 -12.37 -20.58
CA GLY A 89 7.14 -12.46 -21.31
C GLY A 89 7.98 -13.65 -20.89
N ILE A 90 8.05 -13.93 -19.60
CA ILE A 90 8.81 -15.08 -19.10
C ILE A 90 8.00 -16.38 -19.22
N ALA A 91 6.69 -16.30 -19.04
CA ALA A 91 5.82 -17.48 -19.11
C ALA A 91 5.54 -17.94 -20.55
N MET A 92 5.93 -17.17 -21.53
CA MET A 92 5.67 -17.47 -22.95
C MET A 92 6.16 -18.87 -23.31
N GLY A 93 5.27 -19.70 -23.87
CA GLY A 93 5.60 -21.06 -24.22
C GLY A 93 5.63 -22.04 -23.05
N HIS A 94 5.28 -21.62 -21.86
CA HIS A 94 5.28 -22.44 -20.66
C HIS A 94 3.88 -22.55 -20.08
N GLN A 95 3.60 -23.64 -19.35
CA GLN A 95 2.29 -23.80 -18.74
C GLN A 95 1.96 -22.72 -17.70
N GLY A 96 2.97 -22.02 -17.18
CA GLY A 96 2.79 -20.87 -16.30
C GLY A 96 1.99 -19.75 -16.93
N MET A 97 1.88 -19.72 -18.25
CA MET A 97 1.07 -18.74 -18.98
C MET A 97 -0.41 -18.78 -18.55
N LYS A 98 -0.88 -19.91 -18.06
CA LYS A 98 -2.26 -20.04 -17.56
C LYS A 98 -2.58 -19.07 -16.45
N SER A 99 -1.59 -18.72 -15.61
CA SER A 99 -1.77 -17.78 -14.51
C SER A 99 -1.90 -16.34 -14.99
N SER A 100 -1.46 -16.06 -16.22
CA SER A 100 -1.53 -14.74 -16.83
C SER A 100 -2.84 -14.51 -17.60
N LEU A 101 -3.49 -15.58 -17.99
CA LEU A 101 -4.74 -15.49 -18.72
C LEU A 101 -5.93 -15.35 -17.80
#